data_b6238f262a6c56f219b3e92681575307
#
_entry.id   b6238f262a6c56f219b3e92681575307
#
_cell.length_a   1.000
_cell.length_b   1.000
_cell.length_c   1.000
_cell.angle_alpha   90.00
_cell.angle_beta   90.00
_cell.angle_gamma   90.00
#
_symmetry.space_group_name_H-M   'P 1'
#
loop_
_entity.id
_entity.type
_entity.pdbx_description
1 polymer ?
#
loop_
_entity_poly.entity_id
_entity_poly.type
_entity_poly.pdbx_seq_one_letter_code
_entity_poly.pdbx_strand_id
1 'polypeptide(L)'
;MKYLVSVIIPTYKPGEYLMNCLDSLCRQDVEASVYEIIVVLNGPLEGYRESIEAYRREHDHYHIDLLTTDMKGVSNARNLGIDHAQGEYLIFIDDDDWVSPDYLSQLLQRAANGRIVCSNVRQIDEVTGEEMNNYIAEAYRRHPKEADASLFECRSFLSSAWCKIIPRTAIGPTCFDPHFALGEDSLFMFTIS
;
A
#
# COMPACT_ATOMS: atom_id res chain seq x y z
N MET A 1 9.50 -6.35 -16.56
CA MET A 1 9.23 -5.51 -15.38
C MET A 1 10.58 -5.13 -14.76
N LYS A 2 10.70 -3.94 -14.22
CA LYS A 2 11.99 -3.43 -13.70
C LYS A 2 12.16 -3.77 -12.22
N TYR A 3 11.06 -3.83 -11.48
CA TYR A 3 11.00 -4.14 -10.05
C TYR A 3 10.14 -5.38 -9.79
N LEU A 4 10.34 -6.01 -8.64
CA LEU A 4 9.46 -7.08 -8.19
C LEU A 4 8.19 -6.50 -7.52
N VAL A 5 8.34 -5.39 -6.76
CA VAL A 5 7.23 -4.75 -6.05
C VAL A 5 7.17 -3.26 -6.39
N SER A 6 5.96 -2.74 -6.62
CA SER A 6 5.65 -1.31 -6.58
C SER A 6 4.81 -1.01 -5.34
N VAL A 7 5.31 -0.15 -4.46
CA VAL A 7 4.58 0.34 -3.29
C VAL A 7 3.95 1.68 -3.63
N ILE A 8 2.63 1.76 -3.61
CA ILE A 8 1.85 2.94 -4.00
C ILE A 8 1.31 3.63 -2.75
N ILE A 9 1.64 4.89 -2.56
CA ILE A 9 1.26 5.71 -1.41
C ILE A 9 0.45 6.91 -1.92
N PRO A 10 -0.89 6.85 -1.87
CA PRO A 10 -1.71 8.03 -2.12
C PRO A 10 -1.58 8.98 -0.93
N THR A 11 -1.39 10.27 -1.18
CA THR A 11 -1.26 11.26 -0.10
C THR A 11 -1.99 12.55 -0.44
N TYR A 12 -2.62 13.15 0.59
CA TYR A 12 -3.32 14.42 0.49
C TYR A 12 -2.96 15.31 1.68
N LYS A 13 -2.31 16.45 1.40
CA LYS A 13 -1.81 17.36 2.46
C LYS A 13 -0.96 16.61 3.50
N PRO A 14 0.11 15.92 3.08
CA PRO A 14 0.91 15.10 3.98
C PRO A 14 1.51 15.91 5.12
N GLY A 15 1.51 15.29 6.31
CA GLY A 15 2.23 15.77 7.48
C GLY A 15 3.49 14.94 7.73
N GLU A 16 3.91 14.91 9.00
CA GLU A 16 5.07 14.10 9.44
C GLU A 16 4.84 12.58 9.24
N TYR A 17 3.58 12.14 9.19
CA TYR A 17 3.23 10.73 8.99
C TYR A 17 3.80 10.16 7.69
N LEU A 18 3.71 10.90 6.58
CA LEU A 18 4.27 10.46 5.32
C LEU A 18 5.78 10.18 5.43
N MET A 19 6.52 11.01 6.18
CA MET A 19 7.96 10.78 6.38
C MET A 19 8.22 9.52 7.19
N ASN A 20 7.42 9.25 8.23
CA ASN A 20 7.48 8.01 9.00
C ASN A 20 7.13 6.78 8.14
N CYS A 21 6.13 6.89 7.27
CA CYS A 21 5.77 5.86 6.30
C CYS A 21 6.96 5.55 5.39
N LEU A 22 7.53 6.56 4.74
CA LEU A 22 8.69 6.43 3.86
C LEU A 22 9.92 5.87 4.57
N ASP A 23 10.21 6.33 5.79
CA ASP A 23 11.29 5.81 6.63
C ASP A 23 11.12 4.32 6.93
N SER A 24 9.89 3.85 7.16
CA SER A 24 9.61 2.45 7.39
C SER A 24 9.88 1.59 6.16
N LEU A 25 9.62 2.14 4.98
CA LEU A 25 9.91 1.50 3.69
C LEU A 25 11.40 1.53 3.35
N CYS A 26 12.12 2.60 3.69
CA CYS A 26 13.56 2.67 3.52
C CYS A 26 14.36 1.78 4.49
N ARG A 27 13.69 1.16 5.46
CA ARG A 27 14.31 0.23 6.44
C ARG A 27 13.93 -1.23 6.23
N GLN A 28 13.43 -1.59 5.05
CA GLN A 28 13.07 -2.97 4.74
C GLN A 28 14.33 -3.86 4.61
N ASP A 29 14.18 -5.14 4.96
CA ASP A 29 15.24 -6.17 4.91
C ASP A 29 15.47 -6.75 3.51
N VAL A 30 14.94 -6.12 2.46
CA VAL A 30 15.16 -6.45 1.06
C VAL A 30 15.98 -5.36 0.38
N GLU A 31 16.74 -5.74 -0.65
CA GLU A 31 17.55 -4.80 -1.43
C GLU A 31 16.70 -3.70 -2.06
N ALA A 32 17.16 -2.46 -2.03
CA ALA A 32 16.46 -1.30 -2.61
C ALA A 32 16.14 -1.47 -4.12
N SER A 33 16.89 -2.31 -4.82
CA SER A 33 16.65 -2.63 -6.23
C SER A 33 15.44 -3.55 -6.48
N VAL A 34 14.90 -4.17 -5.43
CA VAL A 34 13.78 -5.12 -5.53
C VAL A 34 12.45 -4.39 -5.68
N TYR A 35 12.34 -3.19 -5.13
CA TYR A 35 11.07 -2.44 -5.10
C TYR A 35 11.24 -0.98 -5.50
N GLU A 36 10.13 -0.37 -5.88
CA GLU A 36 9.98 1.08 -6.07
C GLU A 36 8.90 1.60 -5.14
N ILE A 37 9.01 2.86 -4.75
CA ILE A 37 8.02 3.60 -3.96
C ILE A 37 7.43 4.68 -4.85
N ILE A 38 6.11 4.72 -4.98
CA ILE A 38 5.39 5.68 -5.82
C ILE A 38 4.49 6.50 -4.91
N VAL A 39 4.93 7.71 -4.57
CA VAL A 39 4.14 8.68 -3.82
C VAL A 39 3.26 9.46 -4.80
N VAL A 40 1.95 9.44 -4.59
CA VAL A 40 1.00 10.17 -5.43
C VAL A 40 0.36 11.29 -4.62
N LEU A 41 0.88 12.51 -4.80
CA LEU A 41 0.36 13.72 -4.15
C LEU A 41 -0.90 14.18 -4.88
N ASN A 42 -2.03 14.05 -4.20
CA ASN A 42 -3.36 14.41 -4.68
C ASN A 42 -3.83 15.69 -3.99
N GLY A 43 -3.79 16.83 -4.67
CA GLY A 43 -4.26 18.09 -4.13
C GLY A 43 -3.24 19.22 -4.20
N PRO A 44 -3.21 20.15 -3.22
CA PRO A 44 -2.29 21.27 -3.24
C PRO A 44 -0.83 20.81 -3.22
N LEU A 45 -0.02 21.40 -4.09
CA LEU A 45 1.39 21.02 -4.24
C LEU A 45 2.31 21.85 -3.36
N GLU A 46 1.92 23.11 -3.08
CA GLU A 46 2.75 24.11 -2.41
C GLU A 46 3.17 23.66 -1.00
N GLY A 47 4.47 23.64 -0.77
CA GLY A 47 5.10 23.20 0.48
C GLY A 47 5.25 21.68 0.61
N TYR A 48 4.31 20.90 0.11
CA TYR A 48 4.33 19.43 0.22
C TYR A 48 5.27 18.80 -0.80
N ARG A 49 5.24 19.29 -2.03
CA ARG A 49 6.11 18.80 -3.10
C ARG A 49 7.58 18.98 -2.73
N GLU A 50 7.95 20.16 -2.22
CA GLU A 50 9.32 20.48 -1.84
C GLU A 50 9.84 19.57 -0.73
N SER A 51 9.00 19.24 0.26
CA SER A 51 9.35 18.34 1.35
C SER A 51 9.61 16.92 0.85
N ILE A 52 8.74 16.39 -0.03
CA ILE A 52 8.90 15.06 -0.61
C ILE A 52 10.15 15.01 -1.51
N GLU A 53 10.37 16.05 -2.32
CA GLU A 53 11.55 16.13 -3.18
C GLU A 53 12.86 16.27 -2.37
N ALA A 54 12.82 16.92 -1.21
CA ALA A 54 13.96 16.97 -0.30
C ALA A 54 14.26 15.58 0.26
N TYR A 55 13.23 14.88 0.74
CA TYR A 55 13.36 13.50 1.23
C TYR A 55 13.95 12.56 0.16
N ARG A 56 13.46 12.64 -1.08
CA ARG A 56 13.99 11.84 -2.21
C ARG A 56 15.47 12.07 -2.46
N ARG A 57 15.94 13.32 -2.36
CA ARG A 57 17.37 13.65 -2.54
C ARG A 57 18.25 13.13 -1.42
N GLU A 58 17.73 13.06 -0.19
CA GLU A 58 18.46 12.52 0.95
C GLU A 58 18.51 10.98 0.93
N HIS A 59 17.57 10.35 0.22
CA HIS A 59 17.42 8.90 0.09
C HIS A 59 17.60 8.43 -1.36
N ASP A 60 18.55 8.98 -2.08
CA ASP A 60 18.77 8.81 -3.53
C ASP A 60 19.11 7.37 -3.98
N HIS A 61 19.49 6.51 -3.03
CA HIS A 61 19.72 5.08 -3.27
C HIS A 61 18.44 4.23 -3.32
N TYR A 62 17.31 4.79 -2.91
CA TYR A 62 15.99 4.19 -3.11
C TYR A 62 15.31 4.77 -4.34
N HIS A 63 14.54 3.95 -5.03
CA HIS A 63 13.72 4.45 -6.13
C HIS A 63 12.39 4.97 -5.59
N ILE A 64 12.30 6.28 -5.41
CA ILE A 64 11.10 6.97 -4.94
C ILE A 64 10.63 7.91 -6.04
N ASP A 65 9.46 7.63 -6.63
CA ASP A 65 8.82 8.51 -7.62
C ASP A 65 7.75 9.37 -6.95
N LEU A 66 7.71 10.64 -7.32
CA LEU A 66 6.66 11.56 -6.94
C LEU A 66 5.79 11.88 -8.16
N LEU A 67 4.54 11.44 -8.10
CA LEU A 67 3.49 11.80 -9.05
C LEU A 67 2.56 12.84 -8.42
N THR A 68 1.96 13.66 -9.26
CA THR A 68 0.99 14.67 -8.82
C THR A 68 -0.27 14.59 -9.65
N THR A 69 -1.43 14.82 -9.03
CA THR A 69 -2.70 14.87 -9.73
C THR A 69 -3.63 15.92 -9.13
N ASP A 70 -4.34 16.67 -9.99
CA ASP A 70 -5.40 17.60 -9.59
C ASP A 70 -6.76 16.90 -9.47
N MET A 71 -6.86 15.66 -9.91
CA MET A 71 -8.08 14.85 -9.79
C MET A 71 -8.26 14.41 -8.34
N LYS A 72 -9.22 14.98 -7.65
CA LYS A 72 -9.49 14.72 -6.23
C LYS A 72 -9.95 13.28 -6.00
N GLY A 73 -9.58 12.73 -4.84
CA GLY A 73 -10.00 11.41 -4.36
C GLY A 73 -8.89 10.37 -4.40
N VAL A 74 -8.89 9.52 -3.39
CA VAL A 74 -7.88 8.47 -3.20
C VAL A 74 -7.87 7.46 -4.36
N SER A 75 -9.03 7.15 -4.94
CA SER A 75 -9.16 6.29 -6.13
C SER A 75 -8.33 6.80 -7.30
N ASN A 76 -8.40 8.11 -7.60
CA ASN A 76 -7.62 8.72 -8.68
C ASN A 76 -6.11 8.64 -8.41
N ALA A 77 -5.71 8.86 -7.17
CA ALA A 77 -4.30 8.75 -6.79
C ALA A 77 -3.80 7.29 -6.91
N ARG A 78 -4.56 6.32 -6.39
CA ARG A 78 -4.20 4.89 -6.52
C ARG A 78 -4.15 4.45 -7.98
N ASN A 79 -5.10 4.86 -8.81
CA ASN A 79 -5.11 4.54 -10.24
C ASN A 79 -3.89 5.10 -10.97
N LEU A 80 -3.53 6.37 -10.72
CA LEU A 80 -2.32 6.95 -11.29
C LEU A 80 -1.07 6.17 -10.87
N GLY A 81 -1.01 5.72 -9.61
CA GLY A 81 0.05 4.86 -9.11
C GLY A 81 0.09 3.50 -9.81
N ILE A 82 -1.07 2.85 -10.03
CA ILE A 82 -1.17 1.58 -10.78
C ILE A 82 -0.64 1.74 -12.21
N ASP A 83 -1.03 2.81 -12.89
CA ASP A 83 -0.62 3.07 -14.28
C ASP A 83 0.89 3.30 -14.40
N HIS A 84 1.51 3.91 -13.39
CA HIS A 84 2.94 4.20 -13.36
C HIS A 84 3.79 3.01 -12.92
N ALA A 85 3.26 2.17 -12.06
CA ALA A 85 3.96 1.06 -11.41
C ALA A 85 4.62 0.09 -12.42
N GLN A 86 5.84 -0.38 -12.12
CA GLN A 86 6.63 -1.29 -12.97
C GLN A 86 6.88 -2.67 -12.33
N GLY A 87 6.42 -2.88 -11.09
CA GLY A 87 6.59 -4.13 -10.34
C GLY A 87 5.66 -5.25 -10.82
N GLU A 88 6.05 -6.49 -10.56
CA GLU A 88 5.19 -7.68 -10.76
C GLU A 88 4.04 -7.72 -9.78
N TYR A 89 4.27 -7.17 -8.60
CA TYR A 89 3.32 -7.08 -7.51
C TYR A 89 3.10 -5.62 -7.13
N LEU A 90 1.88 -5.32 -6.67
CA LEU A 90 1.52 -4.01 -6.14
C LEU A 90 1.16 -4.13 -4.67
N ILE A 91 1.57 -3.13 -3.90
CA ILE A 91 1.20 -2.93 -2.49
C ILE A 91 0.68 -1.51 -2.36
N PHE A 92 -0.45 -1.33 -1.68
CA PHE A 92 -0.97 -0.02 -1.30
C PHE A 92 -0.69 0.20 0.19
N ILE A 93 -0.22 1.38 0.56
CA ILE A 93 -0.01 1.81 1.95
C ILE A 93 -0.56 3.22 2.08
N ASP A 94 -1.37 3.46 3.10
CA ASP A 94 -1.86 4.80 3.39
C ASP A 94 -0.73 5.63 4.03
N ASP A 95 -0.70 6.94 3.80
CA ASP A 95 0.42 7.81 4.14
C ASP A 95 0.58 8.05 5.66
N ASP A 96 -0.40 7.63 6.45
CA ASP A 96 -0.40 7.64 7.91
C ASP A 96 -0.04 6.28 8.55
N ASP A 97 0.22 5.27 7.73
CA ASP A 97 0.63 3.94 8.17
C ASP A 97 2.17 3.76 8.10
N TRP A 98 2.68 2.76 8.82
CA TRP A 98 4.06 2.31 8.74
C TRP A 98 4.16 0.79 8.83
N VAL A 99 5.26 0.22 8.31
CA VAL A 99 5.43 -1.22 8.17
C VAL A 99 6.63 -1.73 8.95
N SER A 100 6.56 -3.01 9.38
CA SER A 100 7.69 -3.67 10.03
C SER A 100 8.88 -3.83 9.05
N PRO A 101 10.13 -3.91 9.56
CA PRO A 101 11.31 -4.04 8.69
C PRO A 101 11.31 -5.29 7.80
N ASP A 102 10.57 -6.33 8.16
CA ASP A 102 10.43 -7.59 7.43
C ASP A 102 9.15 -7.69 6.57
N TYR A 103 8.42 -6.58 6.43
CA TYR A 103 7.10 -6.57 5.77
C TYR A 103 7.18 -7.06 4.31
N LEU A 104 8.10 -6.50 3.52
CA LEU A 104 8.23 -6.87 2.12
C LEU A 104 8.75 -8.30 1.97
N SER A 105 9.74 -8.71 2.72
CA SER A 105 10.30 -10.07 2.64
C SER A 105 9.27 -11.13 3.03
N GLN A 106 8.47 -10.88 4.07
CA GLN A 106 7.43 -11.81 4.52
C GLN A 106 6.30 -11.96 3.48
N LEU A 107 5.89 -10.88 2.83
CA LEU A 107 4.89 -10.93 1.77
C LEU A 107 5.44 -11.63 0.52
N LEU A 108 6.63 -11.25 0.09
CA LEU A 108 7.29 -11.83 -1.10
C LEU A 108 7.54 -13.33 -0.96
N GLN A 109 7.92 -13.79 0.22
CA GLN A 109 8.13 -15.21 0.50
C GLN A 109 6.87 -16.06 0.25
N ARG A 110 5.68 -15.45 0.37
CA ARG A 110 4.39 -16.12 0.20
C ARG A 110 3.69 -15.76 -1.10
N ALA A 111 4.19 -14.73 -1.79
CA ALA A 111 3.62 -14.30 -3.07
C ALA A 111 3.80 -15.42 -4.12
N ALA A 112 2.71 -15.74 -4.80
CA ALA A 112 2.70 -16.67 -5.90
C ALA A 112 1.76 -16.14 -6.99
N ASN A 113 2.02 -16.49 -8.24
CA ASN A 113 1.19 -16.07 -9.36
C ASN A 113 -0.29 -16.40 -9.11
N GLY A 114 -1.14 -15.38 -9.23
CA GLY A 114 -2.58 -15.49 -9.05
C GLY A 114 -3.07 -15.51 -7.60
N ARG A 115 -2.20 -15.29 -6.61
CA ARG A 115 -2.59 -15.22 -5.19
C ARG A 115 -2.38 -13.83 -4.62
N ILE A 116 -3.40 -13.32 -3.95
CA ILE A 116 -3.30 -12.13 -3.09
C ILE A 116 -2.88 -12.63 -1.70
N VAL A 117 -1.79 -12.10 -1.17
CA VAL A 117 -1.31 -12.44 0.19
C VAL A 117 -1.58 -11.26 1.12
N CYS A 118 -2.22 -11.54 2.26
CA CYS A 118 -2.53 -10.54 3.27
C CYS A 118 -1.57 -10.64 4.46
N SER A 119 -1.13 -9.50 4.98
CA SER A 119 -0.39 -9.41 6.24
C SER A 119 -1.34 -9.25 7.42
N ASN A 120 -0.83 -9.50 8.62
CA ASN A 120 -1.46 -9.03 9.85
C ASN A 120 -1.31 -7.51 9.97
N VAL A 121 -2.15 -6.89 10.80
CA VAL A 121 -2.11 -5.47 11.12
C VAL A 121 -2.09 -5.26 12.63
N ARG A 122 -1.51 -4.14 13.06
CA ARG A 122 -1.59 -3.63 14.43
C ARG A 122 -2.10 -2.21 14.36
N GLN A 123 -3.13 -1.93 15.12
CA GLN A 123 -3.63 -0.56 15.28
C GLN A 123 -3.10 -0.02 16.60
N ILE A 124 -2.37 1.08 16.54
CA ILE A 124 -1.75 1.70 17.70
C ILE A 124 -2.44 3.03 17.99
N ASP A 125 -2.82 3.26 19.24
CA ASP A 125 -3.28 4.56 19.68
C ASP A 125 -2.08 5.49 19.80
N GLU A 126 -2.11 6.62 19.10
CA GLU A 126 -0.98 7.56 19.02
C GLU A 126 -0.67 8.26 20.33
N VAL A 127 -1.67 8.44 21.19
CA VAL A 127 -1.54 9.17 22.46
C VAL A 127 -1.00 8.26 23.55
N THR A 128 -1.52 7.02 23.62
CA THR A 128 -1.16 6.08 24.68
C THR A 128 -0.06 5.10 24.29
N GLY A 129 0.14 4.88 22.96
CA GLY A 129 1.03 3.84 22.44
C GLY A 129 0.47 2.43 22.61
N GLU A 130 -0.76 2.27 23.06
CA GLU A 130 -1.38 0.97 23.29
C GLU A 130 -1.93 0.37 22.00
N GLU A 131 -1.86 -0.95 21.89
CA GLU A 131 -2.44 -1.67 20.77
C GLU A 131 -3.96 -1.76 20.93
N MET A 132 -4.68 -1.28 19.92
CA MET A 132 -6.14 -1.30 19.86
C MET A 132 -6.66 -2.54 19.15
N ASN A 133 -7.92 -2.87 19.39
CA ASN A 133 -8.58 -3.95 18.65
C ASN A 133 -8.86 -3.52 17.21
N ASN A 134 -8.42 -4.38 16.27
CA ASN A 134 -8.66 -4.20 14.84
C ASN A 134 -9.33 -5.45 14.27
N TYR A 135 -10.39 -5.28 13.47
CA TYR A 135 -11.17 -6.39 12.92
C TYR A 135 -10.38 -7.26 11.92
N ILE A 136 -9.39 -6.68 11.21
CA ILE A 136 -8.50 -7.43 10.32
C ILE A 136 -7.54 -8.30 11.15
N ALA A 137 -6.97 -7.74 12.22
CA ALA A 137 -6.14 -8.51 13.14
C ALA A 137 -6.91 -9.66 13.80
N GLU A 138 -8.19 -9.46 14.14
CA GLU A 138 -9.06 -10.52 14.62
C GLU A 138 -9.33 -11.59 13.56
N ALA A 139 -9.62 -11.17 12.32
CA ALA A 139 -9.80 -12.10 11.20
C ALA A 139 -8.52 -12.92 10.96
N TYR A 140 -7.37 -12.26 10.98
CA TYR A 140 -6.08 -12.93 10.82
C TYR A 140 -5.79 -13.98 11.90
N ARG A 141 -6.19 -13.72 13.15
CA ARG A 141 -6.06 -14.69 14.26
C ARG A 141 -6.98 -15.90 14.10
N ARG A 142 -8.13 -15.73 13.44
CA ARG A 142 -9.13 -16.81 13.24
C ARG A 142 -8.79 -17.72 12.06
N HIS A 143 -7.99 -17.24 11.11
CA HIS A 143 -7.65 -18.01 9.91
C HIS A 143 -6.25 -18.63 10.05
N PRO A 144 -6.07 -19.92 9.69
CA PRO A 144 -4.75 -20.55 9.64
C PRO A 144 -3.87 -19.80 8.62
N LYS A 145 -2.63 -19.54 8.99
CA LYS A 145 -1.67 -18.72 8.23
C LYS A 145 -1.30 -19.27 6.84
N GLU A 146 -1.69 -20.50 6.51
CA GLU A 146 -1.28 -21.22 5.30
C GLU A 146 -2.46 -21.91 4.59
N ALA A 147 -3.69 -21.57 4.93
CA ALA A 147 -4.86 -22.20 4.30
C ALA A 147 -5.32 -21.39 3.09
N ASP A 148 -5.63 -22.10 2.01
CA ASP A 148 -6.49 -21.56 0.96
C ASP A 148 -7.88 -21.34 1.56
N ALA A 149 -8.26 -20.10 1.74
CA ALA A 149 -9.55 -19.73 2.28
C ALA A 149 -10.51 -19.31 1.17
N SER A 150 -11.78 -19.64 1.32
CA SER A 150 -12.81 -19.19 0.39
C SER A 150 -12.99 -17.66 0.49
N LEU A 151 -13.50 -17.06 -0.58
CA LEU A 151 -13.81 -15.62 -0.64
C LEU A 151 -14.70 -15.18 0.54
N PHE A 152 -15.65 -16.05 0.95
CA PHE A 152 -16.54 -15.79 2.07
C PHE A 152 -15.80 -15.74 3.42
N GLU A 153 -14.82 -16.61 3.62
CA GLU A 153 -13.97 -16.62 4.82
C GLU A 153 -13.04 -15.41 4.86
N CYS A 154 -12.54 -14.99 3.69
CA CYS A 154 -11.63 -13.85 3.53
C CYS A 154 -12.33 -12.49 3.45
N ARG A 155 -13.67 -12.40 3.51
CA ARG A 155 -14.41 -11.15 3.28
C ARG A 155 -13.94 -9.96 4.12
N SER A 156 -13.46 -10.20 5.35
CA SER A 156 -12.93 -9.14 6.21
C SER A 156 -11.65 -8.51 5.63
N PHE A 157 -10.86 -9.27 4.88
CA PHE A 157 -9.66 -8.78 4.21
C PHE A 157 -9.96 -8.03 2.92
N LEU A 158 -11.16 -8.18 2.36
CA LEU A 158 -11.56 -7.49 1.12
C LEU A 158 -12.08 -6.06 1.35
N SER A 159 -12.16 -5.63 2.60
CA SER A 159 -12.65 -4.29 2.95
C SER A 159 -11.64 -3.17 2.73
N SER A 160 -10.37 -3.52 2.48
CA SER A 160 -9.27 -2.55 2.28
C SER A 160 -8.32 -3.04 1.20
N ALA A 161 -7.65 -2.13 0.52
CA ALA A 161 -6.59 -2.45 -0.44
C ALA A 161 -5.20 -2.57 0.21
N TRP A 162 -4.99 -1.92 1.36
CA TRP A 162 -3.74 -1.98 2.12
C TRP A 162 -3.53 -3.33 2.83
N CYS A 163 -2.37 -3.56 3.43
CA CYS A 163 -1.89 -4.79 4.08
C CYS A 163 -1.87 -6.03 3.15
N LYS A 164 -1.67 -5.83 1.86
CA LYS A 164 -1.69 -6.91 0.86
C LYS A 164 -0.60 -6.73 -0.17
N ILE A 165 -0.09 -7.87 -0.67
CA ILE A 165 0.64 -7.92 -1.93
C ILE A 165 -0.26 -8.53 -3.00
N ILE A 166 -0.44 -7.82 -4.09
CA ILE A 166 -1.41 -8.13 -5.15
C ILE A 166 -0.64 -8.38 -6.45
N PRO A 167 -0.75 -9.55 -7.07
CA PRO A 167 -0.17 -9.77 -8.39
C PRO A 167 -0.77 -8.78 -9.41
N ARG A 168 0.08 -8.14 -10.20
CA ARG A 168 -0.39 -7.24 -11.28
C ARG A 168 -1.36 -7.94 -12.23
N THR A 169 -1.15 -9.23 -12.48
CA THR A 169 -2.04 -10.04 -13.33
C THR A 169 -3.45 -10.18 -12.77
N ALA A 170 -3.62 -10.15 -11.43
CA ALA A 170 -4.94 -10.16 -10.82
C ALA A 170 -5.67 -8.82 -10.98
N ILE A 171 -4.93 -7.70 -10.99
CA ILE A 171 -5.52 -6.38 -11.23
C ILE A 171 -6.00 -6.26 -12.68
N GLY A 172 -5.16 -6.69 -13.65
CA GLY A 172 -5.50 -6.61 -15.08
C GLY A 172 -5.91 -5.18 -15.49
N PRO A 173 -7.06 -4.99 -16.15
CA PRO A 173 -7.59 -3.69 -16.54
C PRO A 173 -8.43 -3.02 -15.44
N THR A 174 -8.54 -3.62 -14.24
CA THR A 174 -9.38 -3.11 -13.15
C THR A 174 -8.75 -1.88 -12.52
N CYS A 175 -9.57 -0.92 -12.15
CA CYS A 175 -9.17 0.29 -11.43
C CYS A 175 -10.11 0.56 -10.26
N PHE A 176 -9.68 1.42 -9.34
CA PHE A 176 -10.58 1.97 -8.31
C PHE A 176 -11.61 2.89 -8.98
N ASP A 177 -12.88 2.74 -8.64
CA ASP A 177 -13.93 3.59 -9.20
C ASP A 177 -13.97 4.94 -8.44
N PRO A 178 -13.65 6.07 -9.11
CA PRO A 178 -13.61 7.39 -8.47
C PRO A 178 -14.98 7.97 -8.12
N HIS A 179 -16.08 7.33 -8.54
CA HIS A 179 -17.43 7.75 -8.17
C HIS A 179 -17.82 7.33 -6.75
N PHE A 180 -17.08 6.40 -6.15
CA PHE A 180 -17.28 5.98 -4.77
C PHE A 180 -16.33 6.74 -3.84
N ALA A 181 -16.91 7.50 -2.90
CA ALA A 181 -16.16 8.17 -1.84
C ALA A 181 -15.92 7.25 -0.62
N LEU A 182 -16.68 6.17 -0.51
CA LEU A 182 -16.56 5.15 0.53
C LEU A 182 -16.87 3.79 -0.08
N GLY A 183 -16.06 2.78 0.30
CA GLY A 183 -16.21 1.41 -0.17
C GLY A 183 -15.56 1.13 -1.52
N GLU A 184 -14.79 2.07 -2.08
CA GLU A 184 -14.00 1.91 -3.29
C GLU A 184 -13.00 0.75 -3.18
N ASP A 185 -12.38 0.59 -2.00
CA ASP A 185 -11.46 -0.49 -1.68
C ASP A 185 -12.15 -1.85 -1.75
N SER A 186 -13.33 -1.96 -1.12
CA SER A 186 -14.10 -3.19 -1.13
C SER A 186 -14.51 -3.57 -2.55
N LEU A 187 -15.00 -2.61 -3.34
CA LEU A 187 -15.37 -2.83 -4.72
C LEU A 187 -14.18 -3.31 -5.55
N PHE A 188 -13.04 -2.62 -5.44
CA PHE A 188 -11.81 -3.00 -6.12
C PHE A 188 -11.37 -4.41 -5.73
N MET A 189 -11.27 -4.69 -4.43
CA MET A 189 -10.84 -5.99 -3.94
C MET A 189 -11.76 -7.13 -4.35
N PHE A 190 -13.08 -6.94 -4.31
CA PHE A 190 -14.04 -7.93 -4.81
C PHE A 190 -13.94 -8.18 -6.31
N THR A 191 -13.57 -7.16 -7.08
CA THR A 191 -13.47 -7.27 -8.53
C THR A 191 -12.24 -8.08 -8.98
N ILE A 192 -11.15 -8.00 -8.22
CA ILE A 192 -9.88 -8.66 -8.54
C ILE A 192 -9.68 -10.02 -7.84
N SER A 193 -10.61 -10.43 -6.98
CA SER A 193 -10.51 -11.66 -6.15
C SER A 193 -11.02 -12.92 -6.82
#